data_04cbf0738d9212fe7d30993a16392588
#
_entry.id   04cbf0738d9212fe7d30993a16392588
#
_cell.length_a   1.000
_cell.length_b   1.000
_cell.length_c   1.000
_cell.angle_alpha   90.00
_cell.angle_beta   90.00
_cell.angle_gamma   90.00
#
_symmetry.space_group_name_H-M   'P 1'
#
loop_
_entity.id
_entity.type
_entity.pdbx_description
1 polymer ?
#
loop_
_entity_poly.entity_id
_entity_poly.type
_entity_poly.pdbx_seq_one_letter_code
_entity_poly.pdbx_strand_id
1 'polypeptide(L)'
;MIDYSLIKKFVINLHRRPDRLQKFKDNCPLNEVEVIYGFDGKNPDKETLEEYELFSKNLNKLRPGELGCFISHLRIYKIMLEKNYPYALIMEDDAIFCPDFHTKFLNVISESPNDTDILYIGGRFVSNFYMKNCMEISNTIVKHNPSSSGHDADRTTHAYIISNKAARFLLDKFNEDGHIKCPVDHWMIHIFLVNSLAIYNAQPLLCHSPAAGDSDIR
;
A
#
# COMPACT_ATOMS: atom_id res chain seq x y z
N MET A 1 19.12 -4.66 -0.54
CA MET A 1 18.99 -3.24 -0.98
C MET A 1 18.08 -3.21 -2.22
N ILE A 2 17.08 -2.35 -2.22
CA ILE A 2 16.20 -2.13 -3.36
C ILE A 2 16.88 -1.13 -4.32
N ASP A 3 16.95 -1.46 -5.61
CA ASP A 3 17.43 -0.53 -6.64
C ASP A 3 16.31 0.43 -7.03
N TYR A 4 16.54 1.74 -6.85
CA TYR A 4 15.55 2.79 -7.18
C TYR A 4 15.09 2.73 -8.65
N SER A 5 16.01 2.40 -9.56
CA SER A 5 15.71 2.33 -11.00
C SER A 5 14.72 1.22 -11.36
N LEU A 6 14.57 0.22 -10.49
CA LEU A 6 13.67 -0.91 -10.65
C LEU A 6 12.29 -0.70 -10.02
N ILE A 7 12.06 0.46 -9.37
CA ILE A 7 10.78 0.77 -8.72
C ILE A 7 9.84 1.46 -9.71
N LYS A 8 8.81 0.77 -10.14
CA LYS A 8 7.67 1.40 -10.84
C LYS A 8 6.81 2.15 -9.83
N LYS A 9 6.39 3.38 -10.15
CA LYS A 9 5.65 4.23 -9.23
C LYS A 9 4.21 4.38 -9.71
N PHE A 10 3.25 4.13 -8.83
CA PHE A 10 1.83 4.22 -9.09
C PHE A 10 1.14 5.12 -8.08
N VAL A 11 0.14 5.86 -8.53
CA VAL A 11 -0.84 6.53 -7.67
C VAL A 11 -2.25 6.04 -8.01
N ILE A 12 -3.00 5.63 -6.98
CA ILE A 12 -4.41 5.25 -7.10
C ILE A 12 -5.25 6.51 -6.96
N ASN A 13 -6.12 6.76 -7.94
CA ASN A 13 -7.08 7.87 -7.90
C ASN A 13 -8.42 7.41 -8.49
N LEU A 14 -9.53 7.94 -7.97
CA LEU A 14 -10.85 7.70 -8.54
C LEU A 14 -11.15 8.72 -9.66
N HIS A 15 -11.74 8.28 -10.76
CA HIS A 15 -12.13 9.17 -11.88
C HIS A 15 -12.95 10.37 -11.43
N ARG A 16 -13.81 10.21 -10.41
CA ARG A 16 -14.63 11.27 -9.85
C ARG A 16 -13.88 12.26 -8.94
N ARG A 17 -12.59 12.01 -8.66
CA ARG A 17 -11.75 12.85 -7.78
C ARG A 17 -10.54 13.46 -8.52
N PRO A 18 -10.78 14.17 -9.65
CA PRO A 18 -9.69 14.87 -10.35
C PRO A 18 -9.05 15.97 -9.49
N ASP A 19 -9.80 16.52 -8.53
CA ASP A 19 -9.33 17.47 -7.53
C ASP A 19 -8.19 16.90 -6.69
N ARG A 20 -8.34 15.67 -6.18
CA ARG A 20 -7.31 14.99 -5.40
C ARG A 20 -6.09 14.64 -6.24
N LEU A 21 -6.31 14.13 -7.46
CA LEU A 21 -5.22 13.85 -8.38
C LEU A 21 -4.38 15.08 -8.68
N GLN A 22 -5.03 16.24 -8.91
CA GLN A 22 -4.31 17.49 -9.16
C GLN A 22 -3.49 17.90 -7.93
N LYS A 23 -4.10 17.87 -6.75
CA LYS A 23 -3.41 18.15 -5.49
C LYS A 23 -2.21 17.21 -5.25
N PHE A 24 -2.37 15.91 -5.53
CA PHE A 24 -1.28 14.95 -5.46
C PHE A 24 -0.14 15.33 -6.42
N LYS A 25 -0.44 15.60 -7.70
CA LYS A 25 0.56 15.98 -8.71
C LYS A 25 1.33 17.25 -8.35
N ASP A 26 0.64 18.24 -7.78
CA ASP A 26 1.25 19.52 -7.38
C ASP A 26 2.23 19.36 -6.21
N ASN A 27 2.06 18.33 -5.39
CA ASN A 27 2.84 18.12 -4.17
C ASN A 27 3.74 16.87 -4.21
N CYS A 28 3.61 16.01 -5.21
CA CYS A 28 4.39 14.79 -5.31
C CYS A 28 5.84 15.10 -5.73
N PRO A 29 6.83 14.75 -4.89
CA PRO A 29 8.24 15.03 -5.19
C PRO A 29 8.88 13.99 -6.13
N LEU A 30 8.08 13.06 -6.68
CA LEU A 30 8.55 11.96 -7.53
C LEU A 30 8.16 12.21 -8.99
N ASN A 31 9.09 11.88 -9.89
CA ASN A 31 8.85 11.87 -11.34
C ASN A 31 8.30 10.50 -11.79
N GLU A 32 7.66 10.49 -12.97
CA GLU A 32 7.20 9.26 -13.64
C GLU A 32 6.24 8.41 -12.81
N VAL A 33 5.30 9.07 -12.11
CA VAL A 33 4.24 8.39 -11.38
C VAL A 33 3.08 8.13 -12.35
N GLU A 34 2.77 6.85 -12.53
CA GLU A 34 1.64 6.39 -13.36
C GLU A 34 0.34 6.43 -12.54
N VAL A 35 -0.71 7.00 -13.15
CA VAL A 35 -2.03 7.06 -12.52
C VAL A 35 -2.79 5.78 -12.83
N ILE A 36 -3.20 5.07 -11.79
CA ILE A 36 -4.12 3.94 -11.88
C ILE A 36 -5.49 4.42 -11.42
N TYR A 37 -6.45 4.40 -12.33
CA TYR A 37 -7.82 4.69 -11.94
C TYR A 37 -8.38 3.52 -11.13
N GLY A 38 -8.61 3.84 -9.87
CA GLY A 38 -9.10 2.89 -8.90
C GLY A 38 -10.53 2.43 -9.18
N PHE A 39 -10.89 1.31 -8.60
CA PHE A 39 -12.26 0.81 -8.63
C PHE A 39 -13.16 1.68 -7.72
N ASP A 40 -14.23 2.23 -8.26
CA ASP A 40 -15.19 3.00 -7.47
C ASP A 40 -16.21 2.06 -6.80
N GLY A 41 -15.96 1.70 -5.56
CA GLY A 41 -16.86 0.81 -4.83
C GLY A 41 -18.27 1.36 -4.60
N LYS A 42 -18.49 2.69 -4.76
CA LYS A 42 -19.82 3.30 -4.71
C LYS A 42 -20.61 3.09 -6.00
N ASN A 43 -19.88 2.93 -7.13
CA ASN A 43 -20.47 2.70 -8.45
C ASN A 43 -19.71 1.55 -9.13
N PRO A 44 -19.79 0.31 -8.61
CA PRO A 44 -19.04 -0.82 -9.13
C PRO A 44 -19.54 -1.19 -10.53
N ASP A 45 -18.61 -1.39 -11.46
CA ASP A 45 -18.92 -1.99 -12.74
C ASP A 45 -19.07 -3.51 -12.60
N LYS A 46 -19.98 -4.08 -13.38
CA LYS A 46 -20.33 -5.49 -13.28
C LYS A 46 -19.19 -6.41 -13.74
N GLU A 47 -18.48 -6.00 -14.79
CA GLU A 47 -17.39 -6.79 -15.37
C GLU A 47 -16.26 -7.00 -14.37
N THR A 48 -15.82 -5.93 -13.67
CA THR A 48 -14.81 -6.02 -12.61
C THR A 48 -15.28 -6.89 -11.45
N LEU A 49 -16.55 -6.77 -11.08
CA LEU A 49 -17.14 -7.61 -10.04
C LEU A 49 -17.10 -9.10 -10.44
N GLU A 50 -17.48 -9.45 -11.64
CA GLU A 50 -17.44 -10.82 -12.17
C GLU A 50 -16.00 -11.34 -12.26
N GLU A 51 -15.05 -10.52 -12.72
CA GLU A 51 -13.63 -10.89 -12.83
C GLU A 51 -13.04 -11.36 -11.50
N TYR A 52 -13.43 -10.72 -10.41
CA TYR A 52 -12.86 -11.06 -9.11
C TYR A 52 -13.66 -12.12 -8.35
N GLU A 53 -14.72 -12.68 -8.93
CA GLU A 53 -15.61 -13.68 -8.29
C GLU A 53 -16.06 -13.30 -6.86
N LEU A 54 -16.01 -12.00 -6.55
CA LEU A 54 -15.88 -11.49 -5.19
C LEU A 54 -17.15 -11.38 -4.41
N PHE A 55 -18.31 -11.56 -5.06
CA PHE A 55 -19.30 -10.61 -4.64
C PHE A 55 -20.58 -11.21 -4.15
N SER A 56 -20.78 -12.48 -4.36
CA SER A 56 -22.04 -13.09 -3.95
C SER A 56 -22.19 -13.30 -2.44
N LYS A 57 -21.07 -13.37 -1.70
CA LYS A 57 -21.14 -13.85 -0.30
C LYS A 57 -20.75 -12.84 0.78
N ASN A 58 -20.00 -11.77 0.48
CA ASN A 58 -19.46 -10.87 1.51
C ASN A 58 -19.47 -9.37 1.22
N LEU A 59 -20.13 -8.92 0.15
CA LEU A 59 -20.28 -7.48 -0.17
C LEU A 59 -20.82 -6.64 0.99
N ASN A 60 -21.68 -7.22 1.81
CA ASN A 60 -22.33 -6.51 2.90
C ASN A 60 -21.43 -6.21 4.11
N LYS A 61 -20.19 -6.70 4.12
CA LYS A 61 -19.27 -6.56 5.25
C LYS A 61 -18.26 -5.43 5.07
N LEU A 62 -17.99 -5.04 3.82
CA LEU A 62 -17.08 -3.93 3.51
C LEU A 62 -17.88 -2.70 3.10
N ARG A 63 -17.42 -1.54 3.54
CA ARG A 63 -17.89 -0.28 3.01
C ARG A 63 -17.48 -0.17 1.54
N PRO A 64 -18.28 0.52 0.69
CA PRO A 64 -17.96 0.68 -0.73
C PRO A 64 -16.52 1.17 -1.00
N GLY A 65 -16.04 2.13 -0.22
CA GLY A 65 -14.68 2.62 -0.35
C GLY A 65 -13.61 1.61 0.05
N GLU A 66 -13.86 0.78 1.07
CA GLU A 66 -12.93 -0.31 1.45
C GLU A 66 -12.82 -1.35 0.34
N LEU A 67 -13.94 -1.69 -0.29
CA LEU A 67 -13.98 -2.56 -1.46
C LEU A 67 -13.20 -1.95 -2.62
N GLY A 68 -13.46 -0.67 -2.92
CA GLY A 68 -12.77 0.04 -3.98
C GLY A 68 -11.27 0.08 -3.79
N CYS A 69 -10.82 0.40 -2.58
CA CYS A 69 -9.41 0.40 -2.21
C CYS A 69 -8.79 -1.00 -2.43
N PHE A 70 -9.43 -2.05 -1.92
CA PHE A 70 -8.95 -3.42 -2.04
C PHE A 70 -8.72 -3.84 -3.50
N ILE A 71 -9.75 -3.68 -4.35
CA ILE A 71 -9.70 -4.05 -5.76
C ILE A 71 -8.63 -3.23 -6.50
N SER A 72 -8.49 -1.94 -6.17
CA SER A 72 -7.49 -1.07 -6.80
C SER A 72 -6.06 -1.56 -6.56
N HIS A 73 -5.76 -2.03 -5.35
CA HIS A 73 -4.45 -2.62 -5.04
C HIS A 73 -4.24 -3.94 -5.79
N LEU A 74 -5.23 -4.83 -5.87
CA LEU A 74 -5.14 -6.08 -6.63
C LEU A 74 -4.88 -5.82 -8.13
N ARG A 75 -5.50 -4.79 -8.71
CA ARG A 75 -5.23 -4.39 -10.10
C ARG A 75 -3.76 -4.05 -10.32
N ILE A 76 -3.14 -3.30 -9.40
CA ILE A 76 -1.71 -2.97 -9.49
C ILE A 76 -0.86 -4.23 -9.36
N TYR A 77 -1.18 -5.15 -8.46
CA TYR A 77 -0.44 -6.41 -8.34
C TYR A 77 -0.51 -7.23 -9.63
N LYS A 78 -1.68 -7.30 -10.30
CA LYS A 78 -1.78 -7.93 -11.63
C LYS A 78 -0.89 -7.24 -12.66
N ILE A 79 -0.94 -5.91 -12.75
CA ILE A 79 -0.07 -5.13 -13.65
C ILE A 79 1.42 -5.41 -13.38
N MET A 80 1.82 -5.48 -12.11
CA MET A 80 3.20 -5.81 -11.74
C MET A 80 3.63 -7.16 -12.30
N LEU A 81 2.80 -8.18 -12.19
CA LEU A 81 3.09 -9.52 -12.69
C LEU A 81 3.13 -9.57 -14.21
N GLU A 82 2.15 -8.97 -14.87
CA GLU A 82 2.05 -8.93 -16.33
C GLU A 82 3.24 -8.20 -16.98
N LYS A 83 3.67 -7.09 -16.36
CA LYS A 83 4.80 -6.29 -16.84
C LYS A 83 6.15 -6.72 -16.25
N ASN A 84 6.14 -7.70 -15.37
CA ASN A 84 7.32 -8.21 -14.68
C ASN A 84 8.11 -7.09 -13.96
N TYR A 85 7.42 -6.13 -13.31
CA TYR A 85 8.07 -5.10 -12.51
C TYR A 85 8.64 -5.70 -11.23
N PRO A 86 9.94 -5.56 -10.95
CA PRO A 86 10.56 -6.13 -9.74
C PRO A 86 9.98 -5.55 -8.45
N TYR A 87 9.75 -4.25 -8.44
CA TYR A 87 9.16 -3.50 -7.33
C TYR A 87 8.16 -2.47 -7.81
N ALA A 88 7.16 -2.19 -6.99
CA ALA A 88 6.28 -1.04 -7.16
C ALA A 88 6.21 -0.21 -5.88
N LEU A 89 6.29 1.10 -6.02
CA LEU A 89 5.82 2.06 -5.02
C LEU A 89 4.37 2.36 -5.34
N ILE A 90 3.47 2.00 -4.45
CA ILE A 90 2.04 2.22 -4.57
C ILE A 90 1.65 3.32 -3.58
N MET A 91 0.96 4.36 -4.07
CA MET A 91 0.52 5.50 -3.29
C MET A 91 -0.97 5.74 -3.49
N GLU A 92 -1.65 6.24 -2.46
CA GLU A 92 -3.00 6.78 -2.58
C GLU A 92 -2.94 8.29 -2.85
N ASP A 93 -3.94 8.84 -3.51
CA ASP A 93 -3.97 10.25 -3.96
C ASP A 93 -4.11 11.27 -2.83
N ASP A 94 -4.23 10.82 -1.58
CA ASP A 94 -4.23 11.64 -0.37
C ASP A 94 -2.90 11.60 0.40
N ALA A 95 -1.88 10.94 -0.11
CA ALA A 95 -0.57 10.92 0.53
C ALA A 95 0.04 12.33 0.61
N ILE A 96 0.41 12.75 1.82
CA ILE A 96 1.12 14.00 2.10
C ILE A 96 2.57 13.68 2.39
N PHE A 97 3.48 14.22 1.60
CA PHE A 97 4.91 13.93 1.67
C PHE A 97 5.62 14.81 2.72
N CYS A 98 6.58 14.23 3.43
CA CYS A 98 7.42 14.99 4.36
C CYS A 98 8.39 15.92 3.61
N PRO A 99 8.91 16.98 4.26
CA PRO A 99 10.00 17.77 3.72
C PRO A 99 11.21 16.89 3.37
N ASP A 100 11.93 17.24 2.28
CA ASP A 100 13.09 16.50 1.79
C ASP A 100 12.83 15.02 1.46
N PHE A 101 11.58 14.70 1.09
CA PHE A 101 11.12 13.35 0.81
C PHE A 101 12.08 12.59 -0.11
N HIS A 102 12.51 13.19 -1.23
CA HIS A 102 13.33 12.49 -2.22
C HIS A 102 14.66 11.98 -1.60
N THR A 103 15.36 12.84 -0.88
CA THR A 103 16.62 12.48 -0.20
C THR A 103 16.39 11.38 0.84
N LYS A 104 15.36 11.55 1.67
CA LYS A 104 15.00 10.55 2.70
C LYS A 104 14.58 9.22 2.08
N PHE A 105 13.84 9.26 0.98
CA PHE A 105 13.40 8.07 0.26
C PHE A 105 14.58 7.27 -0.29
N LEU A 106 15.56 7.95 -0.90
CA LEU A 106 16.79 7.30 -1.36
C LEU A 106 17.57 6.66 -0.22
N ASN A 107 17.67 7.31 0.93
CA ASN A 107 18.32 6.75 2.11
C ASN A 107 17.60 5.48 2.59
N VAL A 108 16.27 5.53 2.74
CA VAL A 108 15.47 4.37 3.14
C VAL A 108 15.65 3.19 2.18
N ILE A 109 15.63 3.44 0.87
CA ILE A 109 15.84 2.38 -0.13
C ILE A 109 17.25 1.80 -0.03
N SER A 110 18.27 2.65 0.12
CA SER A 110 19.67 2.21 0.22
C SER A 110 19.96 1.38 1.47
N GLU A 111 19.20 1.56 2.53
CA GLU A 111 19.31 0.80 3.78
C GLU A 111 18.37 -0.41 3.84
N SER A 112 17.47 -0.57 2.84
CA SER A 112 16.51 -1.66 2.84
C SER A 112 17.18 -3.03 2.69
N PRO A 113 16.79 -4.04 3.49
CA PRO A 113 17.30 -5.41 3.35
C PRO A 113 16.98 -6.05 2.01
N ASN A 114 17.84 -6.99 1.57
CA ASN A 114 17.66 -7.70 0.29
C ASN A 114 16.40 -8.59 0.25
N ASP A 115 15.93 -9.02 1.41
CA ASP A 115 14.76 -9.88 1.56
C ASP A 115 13.44 -9.10 1.65
N THR A 116 13.46 -7.77 1.45
CA THR A 116 12.27 -6.92 1.59
C THR A 116 11.15 -7.36 0.66
N ASP A 117 10.08 -7.87 1.26
CA ASP A 117 8.84 -8.19 0.57
C ASP A 117 7.91 -6.97 0.52
N ILE A 118 7.78 -6.24 1.66
CA ILE A 118 7.07 -4.96 1.75
C ILE A 118 7.85 -3.99 2.61
N LEU A 119 7.89 -2.73 2.16
CA LEU A 119 8.42 -1.60 2.91
C LEU A 119 7.36 -0.50 2.99
N TYR A 120 6.75 -0.33 4.16
CA TYR A 120 5.84 0.77 4.42
C TYR A 120 6.63 2.07 4.60
N ILE A 121 6.30 3.07 3.80
CA ILE A 121 6.89 4.43 3.90
C ILE A 121 5.86 5.47 4.30
N GLY A 122 4.58 5.11 4.29
CA GLY A 122 3.45 5.94 4.68
C GLY A 122 2.66 5.36 5.83
N GLY A 123 1.95 6.23 6.55
CA GLY A 123 1.12 5.85 7.67
C GLY A 123 0.22 7.00 8.15
N ARG A 124 -0.49 6.78 9.26
CA ARG A 124 -1.40 7.79 9.83
C ARG A 124 -0.66 8.93 10.53
N PHE A 125 0.52 8.65 11.06
CA PHE A 125 1.24 9.60 11.90
C PHE A 125 2.73 9.59 11.57
N VAL A 126 3.31 10.76 11.50
CA VAL A 126 4.75 10.97 11.24
C VAL A 126 5.61 10.77 12.51
N SER A 127 5.01 10.43 13.65
CA SER A 127 5.71 10.39 14.94
C SER A 127 6.31 9.03 15.26
N ASN A 128 7.42 9.02 15.99
CA ASN A 128 8.16 7.85 16.49
C ASN A 128 7.33 6.94 17.45
N PHE A 129 6.04 7.17 17.60
CA PHE A 129 5.19 6.49 18.58
C PHE A 129 5.02 4.99 18.29
N TYR A 130 5.24 4.57 17.06
CA TYR A 130 4.88 3.22 16.59
C TYR A 130 5.98 2.17 16.71
N MET A 131 7.11 2.53 17.30
CA MET A 131 8.32 1.69 17.31
C MET A 131 8.45 0.77 18.51
N LYS A 132 7.42 0.67 19.37
CA LYS A 132 7.55 -0.05 20.65
C LYS A 132 7.84 -1.54 20.52
N ASN A 133 7.49 -2.16 19.39
CA ASN A 133 7.66 -3.61 19.17
C ASN A 133 8.36 -3.93 17.85
N CYS A 134 9.16 -3.01 17.34
CA CYS A 134 9.96 -3.18 16.14
C CYS A 134 11.43 -3.37 16.49
N MET A 135 12.12 -4.16 15.71
CA MET A 135 13.57 -4.32 15.78
C MET A 135 14.20 -3.30 14.83
N GLU A 136 15.12 -2.48 15.34
CA GLU A 136 15.92 -1.58 14.51
C GLU A 136 16.81 -2.41 13.57
N ILE A 137 16.74 -2.13 12.29
CA ILE A 137 17.59 -2.74 11.25
C ILE A 137 18.68 -1.75 10.84
N SER A 138 18.32 -0.47 10.74
CA SER A 138 19.23 0.63 10.42
C SER A 138 18.68 1.93 11.03
N ASN A 139 19.36 3.05 10.73
CA ASN A 139 18.90 4.37 11.17
C ASN A 139 17.54 4.78 10.57
N THR A 140 17.17 4.21 9.42
CA THR A 140 15.96 4.57 8.69
C THR A 140 14.97 3.41 8.49
N ILE A 141 15.31 2.20 8.96
CA ILE A 141 14.49 0.99 8.76
C ILE A 141 14.28 0.24 10.07
N VAL A 142 13.05 -0.15 10.32
CA VAL A 142 12.69 -1.07 11.39
C VAL A 142 11.98 -2.29 10.83
N LYS A 143 12.22 -3.44 11.45
CA LYS A 143 11.51 -4.69 11.16
C LYS A 143 10.38 -4.87 12.16
N HIS A 144 9.20 -5.15 11.65
CA HIS A 144 8.07 -5.45 12.50
C HIS A 144 8.24 -6.81 13.18
N ASN A 145 7.95 -6.87 14.49
CA ASN A 145 7.93 -8.13 15.22
C ASN A 145 6.61 -8.86 14.93
N PRO A 146 6.64 -10.07 14.34
CA PRO A 146 5.42 -10.82 14.02
C PRO A 146 4.59 -11.21 15.25
N SER A 147 5.17 -11.22 16.44
CA SER A 147 4.44 -11.51 17.70
C SER A 147 3.66 -10.31 18.25
N SER A 148 3.86 -9.10 17.72
CA SER A 148 3.14 -7.92 18.16
C SER A 148 1.73 -7.91 17.56
N SER A 149 0.74 -7.54 18.37
CA SER A 149 -0.63 -7.32 17.90
C SER A 149 -0.62 -6.27 16.76
N GLY A 150 -1.45 -6.45 15.74
CA GLY A 150 -1.49 -5.58 14.56
C GLY A 150 -1.75 -4.10 14.82
N HIS A 151 -1.90 -3.70 16.10
CA HIS A 151 -2.08 -2.32 16.54
C HIS A 151 -0.76 -1.56 16.76
N ASP A 152 0.38 -2.25 16.76
CA ASP A 152 1.66 -1.67 17.14
C ASP A 152 2.47 -1.07 15.98
N ALA A 153 2.03 -1.26 14.74
CA ALA A 153 2.65 -0.67 13.56
C ALA A 153 1.62 0.03 12.69
N ASP A 154 1.97 1.22 12.23
CA ASP A 154 1.18 1.92 11.22
C ASP A 154 1.42 1.28 9.85
N ARG A 155 0.46 0.54 9.35
CA ARG A 155 0.53 -0.24 8.12
C ARG A 155 -0.62 0.10 7.19
N THR A 156 -0.84 1.38 7.02
CA THR A 156 -1.84 1.85 6.09
C THR A 156 -1.33 1.75 4.65
N THR A 157 -2.23 1.63 3.71
CA THR A 157 -1.92 1.52 2.28
C THR A 157 -1.59 2.85 1.59
N HIS A 158 -1.48 3.95 2.34
CA HIS A 158 -1.22 5.30 1.79
C HIS A 158 0.04 5.39 0.94
N ALA A 159 1.12 4.69 1.35
CA ALA A 159 2.32 4.53 0.53
C ALA A 159 3.18 3.36 1.02
N TYR A 160 3.50 2.45 0.12
CA TYR A 160 4.38 1.32 0.41
C TYR A 160 5.07 0.81 -0.86
N ILE A 161 6.25 0.23 -0.69
CA ILE A 161 6.92 -0.52 -1.75
C ILE A 161 6.59 -2.01 -1.56
N ILE A 162 6.30 -2.70 -2.67
CA ILE A 162 6.04 -4.14 -2.70
C ILE A 162 6.91 -4.81 -3.76
N SER A 163 7.45 -5.98 -3.44
CA SER A 163 8.17 -6.82 -4.40
C SER A 163 7.20 -7.59 -5.31
N ASN A 164 7.65 -7.95 -6.51
CA ASN A 164 6.90 -8.84 -7.42
C ASN A 164 6.54 -10.17 -6.74
N LYS A 165 7.46 -10.72 -5.95
CA LYS A 165 7.24 -11.94 -5.16
C LYS A 165 6.06 -11.78 -4.20
N ALA A 166 6.01 -10.67 -3.46
CA ALA A 166 4.92 -10.41 -2.50
C ALA A 166 3.59 -10.13 -3.23
N ALA A 167 3.61 -9.39 -4.34
CA ALA A 167 2.42 -9.14 -5.14
C ALA A 167 1.81 -10.45 -5.68
N ARG A 168 2.65 -11.37 -6.20
CA ARG A 168 2.22 -12.71 -6.63
C ARG A 168 1.61 -13.48 -5.47
N PHE A 169 2.31 -13.53 -4.35
CA PHE A 169 1.85 -14.24 -3.18
C PHE A 169 0.48 -13.74 -2.69
N LEU A 170 0.26 -12.41 -2.67
CA LEU A 170 -1.03 -11.83 -2.30
C LEU A 170 -2.13 -12.19 -3.29
N LEU A 171 -1.86 -12.17 -4.59
CA LEU A 171 -2.84 -12.57 -5.60
C LEU A 171 -3.19 -14.06 -5.50
N ASP A 172 -2.20 -14.92 -5.26
CA ASP A 172 -2.44 -16.35 -5.07
C ASP A 172 -3.32 -16.61 -3.84
N LYS A 173 -3.03 -15.93 -2.71
CA LYS A 173 -3.85 -16.01 -1.50
C LYS A 173 -5.26 -15.47 -1.70
N PHE A 174 -5.39 -14.38 -2.44
CA PHE A 174 -6.69 -13.84 -2.80
C PHE A 174 -7.52 -14.85 -3.62
N ASN A 175 -6.92 -15.52 -4.59
CA ASN A 175 -7.57 -16.54 -5.40
C ASN A 175 -7.93 -17.80 -4.59
N GLU A 176 -7.07 -18.19 -3.63
CA GLU A 176 -7.35 -19.30 -2.71
C GLU A 176 -8.53 -19.00 -1.78
N ASP A 177 -8.58 -17.80 -1.20
CA ASP A 177 -9.60 -17.41 -0.25
C ASP A 177 -10.98 -17.13 -0.91
N GLY A 178 -10.99 -16.72 -2.16
CA GLY A 178 -12.17 -16.50 -3.00
C GLY A 178 -13.12 -15.39 -2.54
N HIS A 179 -12.77 -14.62 -1.49
CA HIS A 179 -13.61 -13.52 -0.99
C HIS A 179 -12.85 -12.56 -0.07
N ILE A 180 -13.28 -11.30 -0.06
CA ILE A 180 -12.76 -10.25 0.82
C ILE A 180 -13.50 -10.30 2.16
N LYS A 181 -12.74 -10.40 3.26
CA LYS A 181 -13.28 -10.47 4.63
C LYS A 181 -13.06 -9.20 5.44
N CYS A 182 -12.08 -8.40 5.08
CA CYS A 182 -11.69 -7.19 5.80
C CYS A 182 -11.00 -6.19 4.86
N PRO A 183 -10.83 -4.92 5.25
CA PRO A 183 -10.08 -3.93 4.48
C PRO A 183 -8.69 -4.42 4.07
N VAL A 184 -8.17 -3.93 2.95
CA VAL A 184 -6.92 -4.42 2.34
C VAL A 184 -5.72 -4.34 3.26
N ASP A 185 -5.58 -3.27 4.04
CA ASP A 185 -4.52 -3.08 5.02
C ASP A 185 -4.55 -4.16 6.11
N HIS A 186 -5.71 -4.46 6.67
CA HIS A 186 -5.91 -5.54 7.65
C HIS A 186 -5.64 -6.91 7.03
N TRP A 187 -6.11 -7.15 5.81
CA TRP A 187 -5.90 -8.42 5.11
C TRP A 187 -4.41 -8.65 4.82
N MET A 188 -3.71 -7.64 4.32
CA MET A 188 -2.26 -7.73 4.06
C MET A 188 -1.49 -8.06 5.34
N ILE A 189 -1.78 -7.36 6.45
CA ILE A 189 -1.14 -7.61 7.74
C ILE A 189 -1.38 -9.05 8.19
N HIS A 190 -2.62 -9.51 8.14
CA HIS A 190 -2.96 -10.88 8.55
C HIS A 190 -2.20 -11.93 7.74
N ILE A 191 -2.19 -11.79 6.42
CA ILE A 191 -1.47 -12.70 5.51
C ILE A 191 0.04 -12.69 5.80
N PHE A 192 0.65 -11.53 6.01
CA PHE A 192 2.08 -11.42 6.26
C PHE A 192 2.50 -12.02 7.60
N LEU A 193 1.73 -11.79 8.66
CA LEU A 193 2.03 -12.34 9.98
C LEU A 193 1.98 -13.88 9.99
N VAL A 194 1.06 -14.46 9.23
CA VAL A 194 0.90 -15.92 9.16
C VAL A 194 1.97 -16.59 8.29
N ASN A 195 2.47 -15.90 7.26
CA ASN A 195 3.30 -16.51 6.21
C ASN A 195 4.77 -16.05 6.22
N SER A 196 5.23 -15.40 7.29
CA SER A 196 6.65 -15.03 7.49
C SER A 196 7.26 -14.19 6.38
N LEU A 197 6.48 -13.33 5.73
CA LEU A 197 7.01 -12.37 4.75
C LEU A 197 7.82 -11.29 5.46
N ALA A 198 8.85 -10.81 4.77
CA ALA A 198 9.75 -9.77 5.29
C ALA A 198 9.13 -8.39 5.14
N ILE A 199 8.59 -7.86 6.24
CA ILE A 199 7.95 -6.55 6.31
C ILE A 199 8.83 -5.58 7.08
N TYR A 200 9.01 -4.41 6.50
CA TYR A 200 9.78 -3.32 7.07
C TYR A 200 8.97 -2.03 7.04
N ASN A 201 9.34 -1.11 7.92
CA ASN A 201 8.81 0.25 7.94
C ASN A 201 9.96 1.25 7.88
N ALA A 202 9.76 2.35 7.16
CA ALA A 202 10.65 3.50 7.26
C ALA A 202 10.50 4.18 8.62
N GLN A 203 11.61 4.68 9.15
CA GLN A 203 11.67 5.42 10.40
C GLN A 203 12.49 6.70 10.21
N PRO A 204 11.89 7.90 10.37
CA PRO A 204 10.46 8.13 10.46
C PRO A 204 9.72 7.79 9.15
N LEU A 205 8.40 7.69 9.20
CA LEU A 205 7.58 7.57 8.00
C LEU A 205 7.75 8.79 7.10
N LEU A 206 7.74 8.59 5.79
CA LEU A 206 8.02 9.62 4.79
C LEU A 206 6.77 10.33 4.28
N CYS A 207 5.60 9.72 4.46
CA CYS A 207 4.33 10.32 4.12
C CYS A 207 3.22 9.90 5.10
N HIS A 208 2.16 10.69 5.15
CA HIS A 208 1.01 10.45 6.00
C HIS A 208 -0.29 10.78 5.27
N SER A 209 -1.40 10.29 5.77
CA SER A 209 -2.72 10.69 5.29
C SER A 209 -3.19 11.98 5.97
N PRO A 210 -4.06 12.77 5.32
CA PRO A 210 -4.73 13.88 5.98
C PRO A 210 -5.58 13.39 7.16
N ALA A 211 -5.86 14.29 8.10
CA ALA A 211 -6.80 14.02 9.18
C ALA A 211 -8.16 13.62 8.58
N ALA A 212 -8.83 12.71 9.23
CA ALA A 212 -9.99 11.88 8.85
C ALA A 212 -11.19 12.50 8.09
N GLY A 213 -11.11 13.70 7.54
CA GLY A 213 -12.26 14.43 6.94
C GLY A 213 -12.47 14.22 5.44
N ASP A 214 -11.46 13.85 4.66
CA ASP A 214 -11.51 13.78 3.19
C ASP A 214 -11.31 12.35 2.62
N SER A 215 -11.61 11.34 3.41
CA SER A 215 -11.47 9.95 3.00
C SER A 215 -12.69 9.46 2.20
N ASP A 216 -12.46 8.90 0.99
CA ASP A 216 -13.50 8.25 0.18
C ASP A 216 -13.90 6.86 0.70
N ILE A 217 -13.17 6.32 1.67
CA ILE A 217 -13.43 5.02 2.30
C ILE A 217 -14.64 5.07 3.27
N ARG A 218 -15.05 6.26 3.70
CA ARG A 218 -16.14 6.46 4.66
C ARG A 218 -17.49 6.70 4.05
#